data_7342855763a85ec9dd3d30d6205190cb
#
_entry.id   7342855763a85ec9dd3d30d6205190cb
#
_cell.length_a   1.000
_cell.length_b   1.000
_cell.length_c   1.000
_cell.angle_alpha   90.00
_cell.angle_beta   90.00
_cell.angle_gamma   90.00
#
_symmetry.space_group_name_H-M   'P 1'
#
loop_
_entity.id
_entity.type
_entity.pdbx_description
1 polymer ?
#
loop_
_entity_poly.entity_id
_entity_poly.type
_entity_poly.pdbx_seq_one_letter_code
_entity_poly.pdbx_strand_id
1 'polypeptide(L)'
;MEPTWLLRFGFVVLFLVFAFTPSSVLAWGGEGHAIIALIADQLLDAEVRAKVAGILSADTDDLAGHDIASASMWADRYRDSDRHGSQERFRGTREWHFVDIEIEDPDLARACFGYPPLPAGLPASRGPSHACIVDKINQFVVELSDPATNAEERLIALKFLLHRVGDVHQPLHAADDHDAGGNGKAGLAQKTCISFGMSNWSSSLGAIRGSLRPT
;
A
#
# COMPACT_ATOMS: atom_id res chain seq x y z
N MET A 1 39.89 -34.81 30.80
CA MET A 1 40.04 -33.55 30.06
C MET A 1 39.00 -33.53 28.93
N GLU A 2 37.91 -32.83 29.18
CA GLU A 2 36.84 -32.68 28.17
C GLU A 2 37.35 -31.73 27.06
N PRO A 3 37.11 -32.01 25.79
CA PRO A 3 37.66 -31.22 24.71
C PRO A 3 36.85 -29.92 24.53
N THR A 4 37.26 -28.85 25.19
CA THR A 4 36.68 -27.50 25.13
C THR A 4 36.63 -26.88 23.71
N TRP A 5 37.35 -27.48 22.73
CA TRP A 5 37.33 -27.06 21.33
C TRP A 5 36.03 -27.41 20.61
N LEU A 6 35.33 -28.52 20.99
CA LEU A 6 34.03 -28.89 20.42
C LEU A 6 32.94 -27.88 20.76
N LEU A 7 32.95 -27.33 21.99
CA LEU A 7 32.03 -26.28 22.39
C LEU A 7 32.29 -24.97 21.64
N ARG A 8 33.55 -24.62 21.40
CA ARG A 8 33.91 -23.40 20.64
C ARG A 8 33.55 -23.52 19.15
N PHE A 9 33.74 -24.68 18.55
CA PHE A 9 33.29 -24.94 17.17
C PHE A 9 31.75 -24.91 17.05
N GLY A 10 31.04 -25.48 18.00
CA GLY A 10 29.58 -25.46 18.02
C GLY A 10 29.02 -24.02 18.08
N PHE A 11 29.61 -23.15 18.90
CA PHE A 11 29.20 -21.73 18.98
C PHE A 11 29.51 -20.94 17.71
N VAL A 12 30.66 -21.16 17.06
CA VAL A 12 31.03 -20.49 15.81
C VAL A 12 30.11 -20.93 14.66
N VAL A 13 29.81 -22.23 14.55
CA VAL A 13 28.88 -22.73 13.52
C VAL A 13 27.45 -22.25 13.77
N LEU A 14 26.99 -22.20 15.03
CA LEU A 14 25.68 -21.66 15.38
C LEU A 14 25.57 -20.17 15.06
N PHE A 15 26.63 -19.39 15.34
CA PHE A 15 26.67 -17.96 15.04
C PHE A 15 26.69 -17.70 13.52
N LEU A 16 27.42 -18.51 12.75
CA LEU A 16 27.44 -18.41 11.29
C LEU A 16 26.11 -18.79 10.64
N VAL A 17 25.38 -19.80 11.18
CA VAL A 17 24.06 -20.16 10.69
C VAL A 17 23.04 -19.04 10.94
N PHE A 18 23.09 -18.35 12.09
CA PHE A 18 22.24 -17.19 12.37
C PHE A 18 22.57 -15.96 11.50
N ALA A 19 23.84 -15.80 11.09
CA ALA A 19 24.26 -14.68 10.25
C ALA A 19 23.83 -14.80 8.78
N PHE A 20 23.42 -15.99 8.32
CA PHE A 20 23.02 -16.29 6.94
C PHE A 20 21.54 -16.66 6.79
N THR A 21 20.69 -16.42 7.78
CA THR A 21 19.25 -16.51 7.54
C THR A 21 18.86 -15.40 6.57
N PRO A 22 18.42 -15.72 5.34
CA PRO A 22 17.93 -14.68 4.45
C PRO A 22 16.73 -14.01 5.11
N SER A 23 16.86 -12.74 5.43
CA SER A 23 15.72 -11.92 5.81
C SER A 23 14.75 -11.94 4.63
N SER A 24 13.60 -12.52 4.77
CA SER A 24 12.54 -12.42 3.78
C SER A 24 12.24 -10.93 3.63
N VAL A 25 12.58 -10.35 2.49
CA VAL A 25 12.12 -8.99 2.15
C VAL A 25 10.65 -9.15 1.84
N LEU A 26 9.84 -8.94 2.85
CA LEU A 26 8.41 -8.80 2.70
C LEU A 26 8.15 -7.43 2.04
N ALA A 27 7.20 -7.37 1.11
CA ALA A 27 6.56 -6.11 0.76
C ALA A 27 6.23 -5.34 2.05
N TRP A 28 6.12 -4.02 1.98
CA TRP A 28 5.86 -3.22 3.17
C TRP A 28 4.71 -3.83 3.97
N GLY A 29 5.03 -4.31 5.15
CA GLY A 29 4.06 -4.74 6.12
C GLY A 29 3.34 -3.54 6.74
N GLY A 30 2.50 -3.78 7.73
CA GLY A 30 1.75 -2.74 8.41
C GLY A 30 2.58 -1.55 8.88
N GLU A 31 3.86 -1.75 9.24
CA GLU A 31 4.78 -0.68 9.67
C GLU A 31 5.06 0.32 8.54
N GLY A 32 5.27 -0.13 7.31
CA GLY A 32 5.52 0.75 6.17
C GLY A 32 4.32 1.65 5.88
N HIS A 33 3.11 1.10 5.85
CA HIS A 33 1.87 1.86 5.68
C HIS A 33 1.67 2.87 6.81
N ALA A 34 1.90 2.47 8.06
CA ALA A 34 1.80 3.35 9.22
C ALA A 34 2.78 4.53 9.13
N ILE A 35 4.03 4.30 8.71
CA ILE A 35 5.03 5.35 8.53
C ILE A 35 4.60 6.36 7.46
N ILE A 36 4.13 5.90 6.30
CA ILE A 36 3.64 6.79 5.23
C ILE A 36 2.45 7.62 5.71
N ALA A 37 1.50 7.00 6.40
CA ALA A 37 0.34 7.69 6.97
C ALA A 37 0.73 8.75 8.01
N LEU A 38 1.70 8.47 8.89
CA LEU A 38 2.21 9.42 9.88
C LEU A 38 2.98 10.57 9.23
N ILE A 39 3.74 10.33 8.15
CA ILE A 39 4.37 11.40 7.36
C ILE A 39 3.31 12.29 6.75
N ALA A 40 2.27 11.70 6.16
CA ALA A 40 1.15 12.45 5.61
C ALA A 40 0.46 13.30 6.69
N ASP A 41 0.19 12.74 7.87
CA ASP A 41 -0.41 13.46 8.99
C ASP A 41 0.38 14.70 9.40
N GLN A 42 1.70 14.60 9.43
CA GLN A 42 2.57 15.75 9.76
C GLN A 42 2.49 16.89 8.73
N LEU A 43 2.11 16.58 7.49
CA LEU A 43 1.99 17.54 6.41
C LEU A 43 0.58 18.15 6.30
N LEU A 44 -0.42 17.61 7.00
CA LEU A 44 -1.76 18.14 7.04
C LEU A 44 -1.81 19.42 7.90
N ASP A 45 -2.57 20.39 7.46
CA ASP A 45 -2.95 21.49 8.35
C ASP A 45 -3.91 21.02 9.46
N ALA A 46 -4.07 21.82 10.51
CA ALA A 46 -4.85 21.42 11.70
C ALA A 46 -6.33 21.15 11.38
N GLU A 47 -6.91 21.89 10.43
CA GLU A 47 -8.32 21.71 10.04
C GLU A 47 -8.53 20.38 9.32
N VAL A 48 -7.67 20.06 8.32
CA VAL A 48 -7.74 18.80 7.58
C VAL A 48 -7.47 17.61 8.50
N ARG A 49 -6.49 17.73 9.39
CA ARG A 49 -6.20 16.68 10.40
C ARG A 49 -7.40 16.41 11.28
N ALA A 50 -8.09 17.44 11.75
CA ALA A 50 -9.29 17.29 12.56
C ALA A 50 -10.43 16.61 11.78
N LYS A 51 -10.61 16.93 10.49
CA LYS A 51 -11.59 16.27 9.62
C LYS A 51 -11.26 14.79 9.42
N VAL A 52 -10.00 14.45 9.13
CA VAL A 52 -9.52 13.05 9.02
C VAL A 52 -9.80 12.28 10.31
N ALA A 53 -9.41 12.82 11.46
CA ALA A 53 -9.68 12.20 12.77
C ALA A 53 -11.19 12.03 13.02
N GLY A 54 -12.02 13.02 12.65
CA GLY A 54 -13.47 12.96 12.76
C GLY A 54 -14.08 11.86 11.90
N ILE A 55 -13.61 11.68 10.66
CA ILE A 55 -14.08 10.60 9.78
C ILE A 55 -13.67 9.24 10.35
N LEU A 56 -12.42 9.06 10.77
CA LEU A 56 -11.93 7.79 11.31
C LEU A 56 -12.59 7.41 12.64
N SER A 57 -12.94 8.39 13.47
CA SER A 57 -13.62 8.12 14.75
C SER A 57 -15.05 7.57 14.58
N ALA A 58 -15.65 7.71 13.41
CA ALA A 58 -16.97 7.16 13.09
C ALA A 58 -16.90 5.69 12.61
N ASP A 59 -15.71 5.12 12.49
CA ASP A 59 -15.52 3.72 12.12
C ASP A 59 -16.10 2.79 13.20
N THR A 60 -16.80 1.76 12.77
CA THR A 60 -17.40 0.75 13.65
C THR A 60 -16.92 -0.66 13.36
N ASP A 61 -16.03 -0.82 12.36
CA ASP A 61 -15.44 -2.14 12.11
C ASP A 61 -14.19 -2.38 12.98
N ASP A 62 -13.90 -3.64 13.27
CA ASP A 62 -12.79 -4.06 14.13
C ASP A 62 -11.53 -4.46 13.32
N LEU A 63 -11.49 -4.15 12.02
CA LEU A 63 -10.36 -4.55 11.17
C LEU A 63 -9.11 -3.72 11.43
N ALA A 64 -9.25 -2.48 11.88
CA ALA A 64 -8.13 -1.59 12.22
C ALA A 64 -8.51 -0.64 13.37
N GLY A 65 -7.51 -0.02 14.00
CA GLY A 65 -7.76 1.08 14.93
C GLY A 65 -8.20 2.35 14.18
N HIS A 66 -8.80 3.30 14.91
CA HIS A 66 -9.44 4.50 14.36
C HIS A 66 -8.50 5.72 14.29
N ASP A 67 -7.21 5.51 14.36
CA ASP A 67 -6.17 6.50 14.08
C ASP A 67 -5.61 6.34 12.66
N ILE A 68 -4.96 7.38 12.15
CA ILE A 68 -4.49 7.41 10.76
C ILE A 68 -3.46 6.31 10.45
N ALA A 69 -2.58 5.97 11.43
CA ALA A 69 -1.57 4.93 11.25
C ALA A 69 -2.21 3.54 11.21
N SER A 70 -3.13 3.25 12.13
CA SER A 70 -3.86 1.98 12.16
C SER A 70 -4.77 1.82 10.95
N ALA A 71 -5.51 2.88 10.57
CA ALA A 71 -6.41 2.88 9.42
C ALA A 71 -5.69 2.63 8.08
N SER A 72 -4.41 3.02 7.98
CA SER A 72 -3.61 2.74 6.78
C SER A 72 -3.39 1.24 6.50
N MET A 73 -3.59 0.37 7.49
CA MET A 73 -3.49 -1.09 7.34
C MET A 73 -4.84 -1.75 7.04
N TRP A 74 -5.93 -1.00 7.07
CA TRP A 74 -7.28 -1.53 6.98
C TRP A 74 -7.54 -2.28 5.67
N ALA A 75 -7.09 -1.75 4.53
CA ALA A 75 -7.42 -2.33 3.23
C ALA A 75 -6.83 -3.73 3.01
N ASP A 76 -5.65 -4.02 3.53
CA ASP A 76 -5.08 -5.38 3.53
C ASP A 76 -5.92 -6.32 4.39
N ARG A 77 -6.28 -5.88 5.60
CA ARG A 77 -7.10 -6.68 6.51
C ARG A 77 -8.50 -6.91 5.94
N TYR A 78 -9.08 -5.90 5.30
CA TYR A 78 -10.35 -6.01 4.60
C TYR A 78 -10.28 -7.02 3.47
N ARG A 79 -9.26 -6.93 2.59
CA ARG A 79 -9.00 -7.89 1.53
C ARG A 79 -8.87 -9.31 2.07
N ASP A 80 -8.07 -9.52 3.10
CA ASP A 80 -7.75 -10.84 3.60
C ASP A 80 -8.79 -11.42 4.57
N SER A 81 -9.78 -10.62 5.02
CA SER A 81 -10.79 -11.03 6.00
C SER A 81 -11.66 -12.21 5.55
N ASP A 82 -11.84 -12.39 4.24
CA ASP A 82 -12.61 -13.50 3.67
C ASP A 82 -11.79 -14.43 2.76
N ARG A 83 -10.46 -14.31 2.77
CA ARG A 83 -9.54 -15.04 1.89
C ARG A 83 -9.73 -16.56 1.93
N HIS A 84 -10.09 -17.10 3.10
CA HIS A 84 -10.33 -18.52 3.31
C HIS A 84 -11.83 -18.88 3.34
N GLY A 85 -12.71 -17.94 3.03
CA GLY A 85 -14.15 -18.06 2.98
C GLY A 85 -14.74 -17.76 1.60
N SER A 86 -15.61 -16.74 1.51
CA SER A 86 -16.30 -16.35 0.26
C SER A 86 -15.36 -15.85 -0.82
N GLN A 87 -14.24 -15.26 -0.42
CA GLN A 87 -13.25 -14.60 -1.28
C GLN A 87 -13.79 -13.40 -2.09
N GLU A 88 -14.92 -12.85 -1.72
CA GLU A 88 -15.52 -11.69 -2.43
C GLU A 88 -14.64 -10.44 -2.28
N ARG A 89 -14.24 -10.13 -1.04
CA ARG A 89 -13.34 -9.00 -0.74
C ARG A 89 -11.95 -9.25 -1.31
N PHE A 90 -11.43 -10.46 -1.12
CA PHE A 90 -10.12 -10.84 -1.62
C PHE A 90 -10.02 -10.68 -3.14
N ARG A 91 -10.97 -11.25 -3.90
CA ARG A 91 -10.99 -11.15 -5.36
C ARG A 91 -11.37 -9.76 -5.84
N GLY A 92 -12.23 -9.06 -5.08
CA GLY A 92 -12.73 -7.74 -5.44
C GLY A 92 -11.69 -6.63 -5.35
N THR A 93 -10.70 -6.77 -4.46
CA THR A 93 -9.77 -5.65 -4.17
C THR A 93 -8.29 -5.98 -4.33
N ARG A 94 -7.91 -7.24 -4.55
CA ARG A 94 -6.48 -7.64 -4.60
C ARG A 94 -5.67 -6.93 -5.67
N GLU A 95 -6.28 -6.60 -6.81
CA GLU A 95 -5.58 -5.94 -7.92
C GLU A 95 -5.51 -4.41 -7.76
N TRP A 96 -6.21 -3.86 -6.78
CA TRP A 96 -6.16 -2.43 -6.47
C TRP A 96 -4.89 -2.00 -5.71
N HIS A 97 -3.97 -2.93 -5.41
CA HIS A 97 -2.80 -2.70 -4.58
C HIS A 97 -1.53 -2.35 -5.37
N PHE A 98 -1.54 -2.46 -6.69
CA PHE A 98 -0.32 -2.30 -7.48
C PHE A 98 -0.60 -1.74 -8.88
N VAL A 99 0.49 -1.34 -9.54
CA VAL A 99 0.56 -1.00 -10.95
C VAL A 99 1.90 -1.50 -11.49
N ASP A 100 1.87 -2.30 -12.56
CA ASP A 100 3.06 -2.89 -13.16
C ASP A 100 3.65 -1.92 -14.20
N ILE A 101 4.46 -0.94 -13.74
CA ILE A 101 5.18 -0.02 -14.62
C ILE A 101 6.53 -0.64 -14.95
N GLU A 102 6.74 -0.97 -16.23
CA GLU A 102 8.00 -1.53 -16.69
C GLU A 102 9.18 -0.61 -16.44
N ILE A 103 10.25 -1.12 -15.82
CA ILE A 103 11.41 -0.32 -15.44
C ILE A 103 12.28 0.11 -16.63
N GLU A 104 12.30 -0.68 -17.73
CA GLU A 104 13.08 -0.36 -18.92
C GLU A 104 12.42 0.68 -19.81
N ASP A 105 11.08 0.72 -19.81
CA ASP A 105 10.26 1.64 -20.62
C ASP A 105 9.04 2.11 -19.82
N PRO A 106 9.23 3.00 -18.82
CA PRO A 106 8.18 3.38 -17.90
C PRO A 106 7.10 4.24 -18.57
N ASP A 107 5.89 3.69 -18.63
CA ASP A 107 4.70 4.34 -19.18
C ASP A 107 3.47 4.00 -18.31
N LEU A 108 3.04 4.96 -17.49
CA LEU A 108 1.88 4.80 -16.62
C LEU A 108 0.58 4.60 -17.41
N ALA A 109 0.41 5.30 -18.54
CA ALA A 109 -0.80 5.18 -19.35
C ALA A 109 -0.93 3.76 -19.94
N ARG A 110 0.20 3.17 -20.33
CA ARG A 110 0.25 1.79 -20.82
C ARG A 110 0.02 0.79 -19.68
N ALA A 111 0.62 1.01 -18.50
CA ALA A 111 0.45 0.14 -17.35
C ALA A 111 -1.00 0.11 -16.83
N CYS A 112 -1.75 1.21 -17.00
CA CYS A 112 -3.18 1.30 -16.66
C CYS A 112 -4.11 1.12 -17.86
N PHE A 113 -3.57 0.76 -19.04
CA PHE A 113 -4.38 0.62 -20.26
C PHE A 113 -5.28 -0.63 -20.22
N GLY A 114 -6.52 -0.46 -20.63
CA GLY A 114 -7.47 -1.57 -20.76
C GLY A 114 -8.23 -1.93 -19.47
N TYR A 115 -7.95 -1.28 -18.36
CA TYR A 115 -8.78 -1.44 -17.16
C TYR A 115 -10.16 -0.80 -17.36
N PRO A 116 -11.25 -1.46 -16.89
CA PRO A 116 -12.58 -0.91 -17.03
C PRO A 116 -12.74 0.35 -16.16
N PRO A 117 -13.40 1.39 -16.70
CA PRO A 117 -13.69 2.59 -15.91
C PRO A 117 -14.70 2.30 -14.80
N LEU A 118 -14.70 3.14 -13.76
CA LEU A 118 -15.74 3.10 -12.74
C LEU A 118 -17.10 3.40 -13.37
N PRO A 119 -18.10 2.50 -13.28
CA PRO A 119 -19.43 2.76 -13.79
C PRO A 119 -20.09 3.98 -13.13
N ALA A 120 -20.79 4.78 -13.91
CA ALA A 120 -21.47 5.96 -13.40
C ALA A 120 -22.45 5.63 -12.27
N GLY A 121 -22.42 6.39 -11.18
CA GLY A 121 -23.29 6.20 -10.01
C GLY A 121 -22.89 5.04 -9.10
N LEU A 122 -21.81 4.33 -9.40
CA LEU A 122 -21.26 3.31 -8.51
C LEU A 122 -20.16 3.93 -7.64
N PRO A 123 -20.16 3.70 -6.32
CA PRO A 123 -19.09 4.17 -5.47
C PRO A 123 -17.78 3.42 -5.78
N ALA A 124 -16.65 4.08 -5.56
CA ALA A 124 -15.33 3.53 -5.87
C ALA A 124 -15.06 2.23 -5.13
N SER A 125 -15.57 2.09 -3.91
CA SER A 125 -15.47 0.87 -3.10
C SER A 125 -16.14 -0.37 -3.73
N ARG A 126 -17.06 -0.16 -4.68
CA ARG A 126 -17.80 -1.20 -5.43
C ARG A 126 -17.41 -1.25 -6.89
N GLY A 127 -16.32 -0.61 -7.26
CA GLY A 127 -15.80 -0.60 -8.62
C GLY A 127 -15.33 -1.98 -9.10
N PRO A 128 -14.95 -2.07 -10.39
CA PRO A 128 -14.40 -3.30 -10.96
C PRO A 128 -13.24 -3.87 -10.14
N SER A 129 -13.18 -5.19 -9.99
CA SER A 129 -12.07 -5.88 -9.31
C SER A 129 -10.74 -5.72 -10.04
N HIS A 130 -10.81 -5.66 -11.37
CA HIS A 130 -9.67 -5.40 -12.23
C HIS A 130 -9.57 -3.88 -12.46
N ALA A 131 -8.66 -3.24 -11.74
CA ALA A 131 -8.48 -1.79 -11.77
C ALA A 131 -7.05 -1.41 -11.39
N CYS A 132 -6.50 -0.41 -12.08
CA CYS A 132 -5.21 0.17 -11.75
C CYS A 132 -5.28 0.93 -10.41
N ILE A 133 -4.26 0.77 -9.55
CA ILE A 133 -4.21 1.47 -8.26
C ILE A 133 -4.27 2.99 -8.42
N VAL A 134 -3.67 3.55 -9.48
CA VAL A 134 -3.66 5.01 -9.71
C VAL A 134 -5.07 5.52 -9.99
N ASP A 135 -5.85 4.76 -10.78
CA ASP A 135 -7.26 5.08 -11.02
C ASP A 135 -8.07 5.00 -9.75
N LYS A 136 -7.80 3.99 -8.90
CA LYS A 136 -8.47 3.84 -7.59
C LYS A 136 -8.14 4.99 -6.66
N ILE A 137 -6.89 5.44 -6.59
CA ILE A 137 -6.50 6.62 -5.81
C ILE A 137 -7.29 7.85 -6.28
N ASN A 138 -7.34 8.10 -7.59
CA ASN A 138 -8.09 9.22 -8.16
C ASN A 138 -9.59 9.15 -7.84
N GLN A 139 -10.20 7.97 -7.96
CA GLN A 139 -11.61 7.74 -7.63
C GLN A 139 -11.91 8.06 -6.16
N PHE A 140 -11.09 7.57 -5.23
CA PHE A 140 -11.26 7.85 -3.79
C PHE A 140 -11.00 9.31 -3.43
N VAL A 141 -10.08 10.00 -4.11
CA VAL A 141 -9.87 11.45 -3.95
C VAL A 141 -11.10 12.23 -4.38
N VAL A 142 -11.73 11.85 -5.52
CA VAL A 142 -12.98 12.47 -5.98
C VAL A 142 -14.09 12.28 -4.96
N GLU A 143 -14.30 11.07 -4.43
CA GLU A 143 -15.32 10.79 -3.41
C GLU A 143 -15.09 11.55 -2.11
N LEU A 144 -13.84 11.66 -1.65
CA LEU A 144 -13.52 12.45 -0.46
C LEU A 144 -13.81 13.94 -0.64
N SER A 145 -13.69 14.45 -1.87
CA SER A 145 -13.90 15.85 -2.22
C SER A 145 -15.37 16.18 -2.52
N ASP A 146 -16.19 15.19 -2.88
CA ASP A 146 -17.59 15.40 -3.24
C ASP A 146 -18.46 15.54 -1.99
N PRO A 147 -19.11 16.69 -1.77
CA PRO A 147 -20.03 16.87 -0.65
C PRO A 147 -21.24 15.94 -0.67
N ALA A 148 -21.61 15.38 -1.83
CA ALA A 148 -22.70 14.42 -1.97
C ALA A 148 -22.33 13.00 -1.52
N THR A 149 -21.05 12.68 -1.34
CA THR A 149 -20.62 11.38 -0.83
C THR A 149 -21.14 11.18 0.60
N ASN A 150 -21.84 10.09 0.85
CA ASN A 150 -22.34 9.76 2.17
C ASN A 150 -21.20 9.44 3.16
N ALA A 151 -21.50 9.47 4.46
CA ALA A 151 -20.47 9.33 5.50
C ALA A 151 -19.79 7.96 5.51
N GLU A 152 -20.52 6.88 5.20
CA GLU A 152 -19.98 5.51 5.15
C GLU A 152 -18.97 5.37 4.00
N GLU A 153 -19.35 5.77 2.79
CA GLU A 153 -18.46 5.70 1.62
C GLU A 153 -17.26 6.63 1.77
N ARG A 154 -17.45 7.82 2.38
CA ARG A 154 -16.34 8.73 2.70
C ARG A 154 -15.32 8.11 3.65
N LEU A 155 -15.77 7.37 4.66
CA LEU A 155 -14.90 6.63 5.57
C LEU A 155 -14.14 5.52 4.83
N ILE A 156 -14.83 4.74 4.01
CA ILE A 156 -14.25 3.68 3.19
C ILE A 156 -13.21 4.26 2.20
N ALA A 157 -13.57 5.35 1.52
CA ALA A 157 -12.67 6.04 0.60
C ALA A 157 -11.39 6.53 1.29
N LEU A 158 -11.50 7.09 2.50
CA LEU A 158 -10.35 7.52 3.29
C LEU A 158 -9.45 6.33 3.67
N LYS A 159 -10.01 5.23 4.16
CA LYS A 159 -9.25 4.03 4.55
C LYS A 159 -8.52 3.42 3.34
N PHE A 160 -9.19 3.31 2.19
CA PHE A 160 -8.53 2.87 0.97
C PHE A 160 -7.45 3.84 0.52
N LEU A 161 -7.69 5.15 0.52
CA LEU A 161 -6.71 6.15 0.09
C LEU A 161 -5.44 6.10 0.93
N LEU A 162 -5.58 6.06 2.28
CA LEU A 162 -4.44 5.95 3.20
C LEU A 162 -3.55 4.74 2.87
N HIS A 163 -4.16 3.61 2.57
CA HIS A 163 -3.44 2.38 2.22
C HIS A 163 -2.80 2.47 0.84
N ARG A 164 -3.58 2.85 -0.20
CA ARG A 164 -3.11 2.88 -1.59
C ARG A 164 -1.96 3.86 -1.81
N VAL A 165 -1.97 4.98 -1.10
CA VAL A 165 -0.82 5.90 -1.10
C VAL A 165 0.42 5.20 -0.53
N GLY A 166 0.28 4.39 0.51
CA GLY A 166 1.36 3.54 1.01
C GLY A 166 1.86 2.54 -0.04
N ASP A 167 0.94 1.83 -0.71
CA ASP A 167 1.25 0.84 -1.74
C ASP A 167 2.08 1.43 -2.89
N VAL A 168 1.68 2.57 -3.47
CA VAL A 168 2.42 3.18 -4.59
C VAL A 168 3.80 3.72 -4.19
N HIS A 169 4.08 3.85 -2.90
CA HIS A 169 5.40 4.18 -2.38
C HIS A 169 6.28 2.94 -2.17
N GLN A 170 5.72 1.75 -2.25
CA GLN A 170 6.46 0.50 -2.20
C GLN A 170 6.93 0.13 -3.62
N PRO A 171 8.25 0.05 -3.87
CA PRO A 171 8.78 -0.13 -5.21
C PRO A 171 8.21 -1.32 -5.99
N LEU A 172 7.99 -2.45 -5.33
CA LEU A 172 7.45 -3.67 -5.97
C LEU A 172 5.93 -3.61 -6.23
N HIS A 173 5.24 -2.57 -5.75
CA HIS A 173 3.84 -2.30 -6.09
C HIS A 173 3.70 -1.29 -7.22
N ALA A 174 4.81 -0.65 -7.64
CA ALA A 174 4.80 0.40 -8.66
C ALA A 174 5.78 0.15 -9.82
N ALA A 175 6.60 -0.89 -9.75
CA ALA A 175 7.59 -1.21 -10.77
C ALA A 175 7.59 -2.69 -11.10
N ASP A 176 7.74 -3.02 -12.38
CA ASP A 176 7.82 -4.37 -12.91
C ASP A 176 9.05 -4.54 -13.82
N ASP A 177 9.68 -5.70 -13.76
CA ASP A 177 10.76 -6.15 -14.66
C ASP A 177 10.33 -7.46 -15.35
N HIS A 178 9.12 -7.46 -15.92
CA HIS A 178 8.47 -8.64 -16.49
C HIS A 178 8.37 -9.80 -15.47
N ASP A 179 8.19 -9.49 -14.20
CA ASP A 179 8.26 -10.45 -13.09
C ASP A 179 7.14 -10.32 -12.07
N ALA A 180 6.06 -9.63 -12.46
CA ALA A 180 4.90 -9.40 -11.61
C ALA A 180 5.27 -8.75 -10.26
N GLY A 181 5.98 -7.61 -10.32
CA GLY A 181 6.43 -6.90 -9.14
C GLY A 181 7.40 -7.71 -8.27
N GLY A 182 8.29 -8.49 -8.87
CA GLY A 182 9.26 -9.33 -8.17
C GLY A 182 8.75 -10.71 -7.76
N ASN A 183 7.46 -11.02 -7.96
CA ASN A 183 6.91 -12.33 -7.58
C ASN A 183 7.39 -13.48 -8.48
N GLY A 184 7.80 -13.18 -9.71
CA GLY A 184 8.29 -14.16 -10.69
C GLY A 184 9.75 -14.58 -10.51
N LYS A 185 10.55 -13.83 -9.74
CA LYS A 185 12.01 -14.07 -9.59
C LYS A 185 12.34 -14.43 -8.14
N ALA A 186 12.42 -15.70 -7.84
CA ALA A 186 12.91 -16.17 -6.54
C ALA A 186 14.34 -15.68 -6.29
N GLY A 187 14.54 -14.84 -5.28
CA GLY A 187 15.87 -14.45 -4.78
C GLY A 187 16.51 -13.19 -5.39
N LEU A 188 15.90 -12.52 -6.38
CA LEU A 188 16.47 -11.32 -7.04
C LEU A 188 15.75 -10.01 -6.67
N ALA A 189 14.54 -10.05 -6.18
CA ALA A 189 13.73 -8.88 -5.77
C ALA A 189 14.46 -7.90 -4.83
N GLN A 190 15.45 -8.40 -4.10
CA GLN A 190 16.19 -7.63 -3.11
C GLN A 190 17.15 -6.59 -3.69
N LYS A 191 17.64 -6.76 -4.94
CA LYS A 191 18.64 -5.86 -5.54
C LYS A 191 18.03 -4.69 -6.30
N THR A 192 16.83 -4.84 -6.83
CA THR A 192 16.18 -3.83 -7.69
C THR A 192 15.53 -2.72 -6.87
N CYS A 193 15.00 -3.04 -5.68
CA CYS A 193 14.31 -2.10 -4.81
C CYS A 193 15.14 -0.91 -4.32
N ILE A 194 16.45 -1.08 -4.12
CA ILE A 194 17.30 -0.04 -3.51
C ILE A 194 17.67 1.05 -4.51
N SER A 195 17.78 0.73 -5.80
CA SER A 195 18.24 1.67 -6.83
C SER A 195 17.16 2.62 -7.35
N PHE A 196 15.92 2.21 -7.37
CA PHE A 196 14.82 2.96 -8.03
C PHE A 196 14.05 3.90 -7.08
N GLY A 197 14.06 3.65 -5.78
CA GLY A 197 13.16 4.30 -4.82
C GLY A 197 13.46 5.78 -4.51
N MET A 198 14.62 6.32 -4.86
CA MET A 198 15.04 7.63 -4.34
C MET A 198 14.97 8.80 -5.32
N SER A 199 14.88 8.59 -6.62
CA SER A 199 15.00 9.69 -7.59
C SER A 199 13.67 10.31 -8.06
N ASN A 200 12.53 9.65 -7.90
CA ASN A 200 11.22 10.13 -8.40
C ASN A 200 10.25 10.64 -7.33
N TRP A 201 10.67 10.71 -6.08
CA TRP A 201 9.80 11.08 -4.94
C TRP A 201 9.30 12.52 -4.96
N SER A 202 10.10 13.45 -5.46
CA SER A 202 9.79 14.89 -5.39
C SER A 202 8.65 15.32 -6.33
N SER A 203 8.44 14.64 -7.44
CA SER A 203 7.41 14.98 -8.43
C SER A 203 6.00 14.50 -8.03
N SER A 204 5.90 13.33 -7.40
CA SER A 204 4.60 12.76 -6.99
C SER A 204 3.97 13.50 -5.79
N LEU A 205 4.79 13.97 -4.84
CA LEU A 205 4.32 14.80 -3.73
C LEU A 205 3.80 16.19 -4.18
N GLY A 206 4.30 16.73 -5.29
CA GLY A 206 3.82 17.98 -5.88
C GLY A 206 2.38 17.89 -6.40
N ALA A 207 2.00 16.78 -6.99
CA ALA A 207 0.66 16.54 -7.54
C ALA A 207 -0.39 16.41 -6.41
N ILE A 208 -0.07 15.72 -5.32
CA ILE A 208 -0.95 15.55 -4.16
C ILE A 208 -1.15 16.91 -3.44
N ARG A 209 -0.10 17.72 -3.32
CA ARG A 209 -0.18 19.08 -2.74
C ARG A 209 -1.12 20.01 -3.52
N GLY A 210 -1.21 19.85 -4.84
CA GLY A 210 -2.07 20.66 -5.70
C GLY A 210 -3.56 20.37 -5.53
N SER A 211 -3.93 19.11 -5.31
CA SER A 211 -5.33 18.66 -5.20
C SER A 211 -5.97 18.90 -3.82
N LEU A 212 -5.16 19.17 -2.79
CA LEU A 212 -5.63 19.40 -1.41
C LEU A 212 -5.72 20.90 -1.04
N ARG A 213 -5.48 21.82 -1.98
CA ARG A 213 -5.67 23.26 -1.70
C ARG A 213 -7.17 23.58 -1.64
N PRO A 214 -7.66 24.24 -0.60
CA PRO A 214 -9.01 24.75 -0.57
C PRO A 214 -9.18 25.81 -1.67
N THR A 215 -10.27 25.70 -2.44
CA THR A 215 -10.77 26.76 -3.34
C THR A 215 -11.37 27.89 -2.51
#